data_dc03a7a944df62423277cadb9bc43aac
#
_entry.id   dc03a7a944df62423277cadb9bc43aac
#
_cell.length_a   1.000
_cell.length_b   1.000
_cell.length_c   1.000
_cell.angle_alpha   90.00
_cell.angle_beta   90.00
_cell.angle_gamma   90.00
#
_symmetry.space_group_name_H-M   'P 1'
#
loop_
_entity.id
_entity.type
_entity.pdbx_description
1 polymer ?
#
loop_
_entity_poly.entity_id
_entity_poly.type
_entity_poly.pdbx_seq_one_letter_code
_entity_poly.pdbx_strand_id
1 'polypeptide(L)'
;GYKVKLLGITQIRKKNLINFVYPCLVDHNELISKVDGVFNGIIVESDFCKKSFFQGEGAGSQPTATSVLSDIIDFSIKERKEKSKSKINIVKNTNILDRSGSFYLRFSTVDQPGVISGITNELKKNNISMKSMLQKDGISKEKKCATIVVTTHNCNEKDMMKALKKINNLNFVVKKTTFIRIENFK
;
A
#
# COMPACT_ATOMS: atom_id res chain seq x y z
N GLY A 1 -0.54 5.93 -14.27
CA GLY A 1 -0.46 4.49 -14.42
C GLY A 1 -0.77 3.69 -13.16
N TYR A 2 -1.46 4.28 -12.13
CA TYR A 2 -1.81 3.60 -10.88
C TYR A 2 -3.29 3.69 -10.57
N LYS A 3 -3.82 2.67 -9.89
CA LYS A 3 -5.12 2.72 -9.22
C LYS A 3 -4.93 2.71 -7.70
N VAL A 4 -5.84 3.36 -6.97
CA VAL A 4 -5.92 3.28 -5.51
C VAL A 4 -6.73 2.04 -5.15
N LYS A 5 -6.16 1.15 -4.34
CA LYS A 5 -6.83 -0.04 -3.82
C LYS A 5 -6.62 -0.12 -2.31
N LEU A 6 -7.63 -0.62 -1.59
CA LEU A 6 -7.48 -1.02 -0.19
C LEU A 6 -7.03 -2.48 -0.17
N LEU A 7 -5.82 -2.74 0.30
CA LEU A 7 -5.25 -4.09 0.31
C LEU A 7 -4.95 -4.55 1.74
N GLY A 8 -5.32 -5.79 2.03
CA GLY A 8 -4.79 -6.56 3.14
C GLY A 8 -3.55 -7.34 2.65
N ILE A 9 -2.41 -7.10 3.28
CA ILE A 9 -1.13 -7.71 2.88
C ILE A 9 -0.60 -8.53 4.04
N THR A 10 -0.35 -9.81 3.79
CA THR A 10 0.26 -10.72 4.76
C THR A 10 1.48 -11.36 4.14
N GLN A 11 2.63 -11.24 4.78
CA GLN A 11 3.89 -11.84 4.34
C GLN A 11 4.65 -12.40 5.52
N ILE A 12 5.24 -13.57 5.35
CA ILE A 12 6.18 -14.14 6.31
C ILE A 12 7.60 -13.82 5.80
N ARG A 13 8.35 -13.03 6.55
CA ARG A 13 9.76 -12.75 6.26
C ARG A 13 10.64 -13.25 7.41
N LYS A 14 11.42 -14.30 7.17
CA LYS A 14 12.19 -15.01 8.21
C LYS A 14 11.24 -15.51 9.31
N LYS A 15 11.31 -14.93 10.53
CA LYS A 15 10.46 -15.26 11.68
C LYS A 15 9.45 -14.17 12.03
N ASN A 16 9.29 -13.17 11.16
CA ASN A 16 8.41 -12.03 11.38
C ASN A 16 7.20 -12.11 10.43
N LEU A 17 6.04 -11.74 10.94
CA LEU A 17 4.81 -11.59 10.18
C LEU A 17 4.59 -10.11 9.84
N ILE A 18 4.49 -9.81 8.56
CA ILE A 18 4.01 -8.53 8.06
C ILE A 18 2.52 -8.73 7.82
N ASN A 19 1.70 -7.96 8.50
CA ASN A 19 0.24 -8.06 8.39
C ASN A 19 -0.38 -6.67 8.54
N PHE A 20 -0.77 -6.06 7.42
CA PHE A 20 -1.30 -4.69 7.38
C PHE A 20 -2.46 -4.57 6.42
N VAL A 21 -3.35 -3.62 6.70
CA VAL A 21 -4.42 -3.18 5.81
C VAL A 21 -4.28 -1.67 5.61
N TYR A 22 -4.15 -1.23 4.36
CA TYR A 22 -4.06 0.18 4.03
C TYR A 22 -4.42 0.48 2.57
N PRO A 23 -4.87 1.71 2.26
CA PRO A 23 -4.97 2.16 0.88
C PRO A 23 -3.58 2.34 0.28
N CYS A 24 -3.38 1.84 -0.94
CA CYS A 24 -2.13 1.93 -1.66
C CYS A 24 -2.36 2.17 -3.15
N LEU A 25 -1.30 2.59 -3.84
CA LEU A 25 -1.23 2.66 -5.28
C LEU A 25 -0.74 1.33 -5.84
N VAL A 26 -1.49 0.80 -6.79
CA VAL A 26 -1.16 -0.43 -7.52
C VAL A 26 -1.04 -0.10 -8.99
N ASP A 27 0.00 -0.62 -9.66
CA ASP A 27 0.18 -0.44 -11.10
C ASP A 27 -1.04 -0.97 -11.84
N HIS A 28 -1.52 -0.22 -12.84
CA HIS A 28 -2.72 -0.59 -13.60
C HIS A 28 -2.57 -1.89 -14.40
N ASN A 29 -1.34 -2.35 -14.64
CA ASN A 29 -1.07 -3.63 -15.30
C ASN A 29 -1.22 -4.84 -14.35
N GLU A 30 -1.22 -4.62 -13.04
CA GLU A 30 -1.41 -5.71 -12.08
C GLU A 30 -2.87 -6.19 -12.09
N LEU A 31 -3.08 -7.51 -12.04
CA LEU A 31 -4.42 -8.12 -12.07
C LEU A 31 -5.32 -7.60 -10.95
N ILE A 32 -4.79 -7.47 -9.75
CA ILE A 32 -5.54 -6.99 -8.59
C ILE A 32 -6.00 -5.53 -8.75
N SER A 33 -5.34 -4.73 -9.58
CA SER A 33 -5.78 -3.38 -9.90
C SER A 33 -7.11 -3.34 -10.65
N LYS A 34 -7.45 -4.43 -11.36
CA LYS A 34 -8.63 -4.57 -12.21
C LYS A 34 -9.85 -5.12 -11.47
N VAL A 35 -9.69 -5.49 -10.20
CA VAL A 35 -10.79 -5.97 -9.35
C VAL A 35 -11.61 -4.77 -8.91
N ASP A 36 -12.82 -4.63 -9.45
CA ASP A 36 -13.72 -3.50 -9.18
C ASP A 36 -15.15 -4.00 -8.85
N GLY A 37 -16.00 -3.13 -8.31
CA GLY A 37 -17.39 -3.42 -8.02
C GLY A 37 -17.58 -4.46 -6.91
N VAL A 38 -18.37 -5.49 -7.17
CA VAL A 38 -18.71 -6.57 -6.22
C VAL A 38 -17.62 -7.64 -6.10
N PHE A 39 -16.59 -7.56 -6.95
CA PHE A 39 -15.54 -8.58 -6.97
C PHE A 39 -14.50 -8.37 -5.87
N ASN A 40 -14.05 -9.47 -5.31
CA ASN A 40 -12.87 -9.56 -4.46
C ASN A 40 -11.76 -10.29 -5.20
N GLY A 41 -10.49 -9.92 -4.91
CA GLY A 41 -9.33 -10.56 -5.50
C GLY A 41 -8.30 -10.92 -4.43
N ILE A 42 -7.67 -12.07 -4.60
CA ILE A 42 -6.59 -12.55 -3.73
C ILE A 42 -5.41 -12.94 -4.60
N ILE A 43 -4.23 -12.39 -4.30
CA ILE A 43 -2.95 -12.86 -4.85
C ILE A 43 -2.27 -13.72 -3.79
N VAL A 44 -1.88 -14.91 -4.16
CA VAL A 44 -1.05 -15.81 -3.35
C VAL A 44 0.29 -16.01 -4.06
N GLU A 45 1.36 -15.70 -3.37
CA GLU A 45 2.73 -15.97 -3.84
C GLU A 45 3.35 -17.09 -3.01
N SER A 46 3.89 -18.10 -3.67
CA SER A 46 4.53 -19.24 -3.03
C SER A 46 5.76 -19.71 -3.81
N ASP A 47 6.60 -20.50 -3.16
CA ASP A 47 7.86 -20.95 -3.75
C ASP A 47 7.66 -21.82 -5.01
N PHE A 48 6.64 -22.68 -5.02
CA PHE A 48 6.39 -23.63 -6.11
C PHE A 48 5.40 -23.08 -7.14
N CYS A 49 4.22 -22.63 -6.70
CA CYS A 49 3.17 -22.14 -7.62
C CYS A 49 3.40 -20.70 -8.10
N LYS A 50 4.48 -20.06 -7.61
CA LYS A 50 4.79 -18.66 -7.93
C LYS A 50 3.61 -17.74 -7.56
N LYS A 51 3.00 -17.09 -8.55
CA LYS A 51 1.89 -16.17 -8.34
C LYS A 51 0.58 -16.79 -8.84
N SER A 52 -0.38 -16.93 -7.93
CA SER A 52 -1.75 -17.35 -8.23
C SER A 52 -2.69 -16.18 -7.94
N PHE A 53 -3.68 -15.97 -8.80
CA PHE A 53 -4.68 -14.94 -8.65
C PHE A 53 -6.08 -15.58 -8.62
N PHE A 54 -6.85 -15.28 -7.59
CA PHE A 54 -8.22 -15.73 -7.41
C PHE A 54 -9.13 -14.50 -7.41
N GLN A 55 -10.23 -14.58 -8.15
CA GLN A 55 -11.23 -13.53 -8.20
C GLN A 55 -12.62 -14.15 -8.15
N GLY A 56 -13.51 -13.56 -7.38
CA GLY A 56 -14.91 -13.98 -7.29
C GLY A 56 -15.78 -12.86 -6.75
N GLU A 57 -17.08 -13.01 -6.90
CA GLU A 57 -18.04 -12.08 -6.33
C GLU A 57 -18.04 -12.21 -4.80
N GLY A 58 -17.80 -11.09 -4.11
CA GLY A 58 -17.77 -11.01 -2.64
C GLY A 58 -19.09 -10.51 -2.04
N ALA A 59 -20.02 -10.04 -2.89
CA ALA A 59 -21.32 -9.53 -2.48
C ALA A 59 -22.39 -9.91 -3.49
N GLY A 60 -23.63 -10.04 -3.00
CA GLY A 60 -24.80 -10.42 -3.79
C GLY A 60 -25.57 -11.57 -3.13
N SER A 61 -26.86 -11.72 -3.45
CA SER A 61 -27.71 -12.76 -2.87
C SER A 61 -27.28 -14.17 -3.27
N GLN A 62 -26.94 -14.36 -4.54
CA GLN A 62 -26.55 -15.67 -5.07
C GLN A 62 -25.18 -16.15 -4.53
N PRO A 63 -24.09 -15.34 -4.59
CA PRO A 63 -22.80 -15.72 -4.01
C PRO A 63 -22.91 -16.02 -2.51
N THR A 64 -23.68 -15.23 -1.77
CA THR A 64 -23.89 -15.46 -0.34
C THR A 64 -24.64 -16.76 -0.07
N ALA A 65 -25.73 -17.02 -0.78
CA ALA A 65 -26.49 -18.26 -0.65
C ALA A 65 -25.63 -19.49 -1.01
N THR A 66 -24.84 -19.41 -2.08
CA THR A 66 -23.91 -20.47 -2.49
C THR A 66 -22.89 -20.77 -1.40
N SER A 67 -22.30 -19.74 -0.78
CA SER A 67 -21.32 -19.92 0.30
C SER A 67 -21.96 -20.59 1.52
N VAL A 68 -23.15 -20.14 1.93
CA VAL A 68 -23.88 -20.74 3.07
C VAL A 68 -24.23 -22.20 2.81
N LEU A 69 -24.74 -22.51 1.62
CA LEU A 69 -25.06 -23.89 1.24
C LEU A 69 -23.81 -24.79 1.20
N SER A 70 -22.70 -24.25 0.66
CA SER A 70 -21.42 -24.95 0.63
C SER A 70 -20.94 -25.32 2.04
N ASP A 71 -21.02 -24.36 2.98
CA ASP A 71 -20.63 -24.57 4.37
C ASP A 71 -21.51 -25.61 5.05
N ILE A 72 -22.82 -25.60 4.80
CA ILE A 72 -23.78 -26.59 5.35
C ILE A 72 -23.43 -27.97 4.82
N ILE A 73 -23.21 -28.13 3.51
CA ILE A 73 -22.86 -29.40 2.87
C ILE A 73 -21.53 -29.92 3.42
N ASP A 74 -20.50 -29.06 3.45
CA ASP A 74 -19.19 -29.41 4.00
C ASP A 74 -19.28 -29.88 5.46
N PHE A 75 -20.12 -29.24 6.27
CA PHE A 75 -20.29 -29.59 7.67
C PHE A 75 -21.06 -30.91 7.84
N SER A 76 -22.00 -31.20 6.94
CA SER A 76 -22.79 -32.44 6.98
C SER A 76 -21.97 -33.66 6.54
N ILE A 77 -21.01 -33.51 5.66
CA ILE A 77 -20.21 -34.61 5.11
C ILE A 77 -18.95 -34.89 5.95
N LYS A 78 -18.37 -33.85 6.56
CA LYS A 78 -17.14 -34.01 7.35
C LYS A 78 -17.44 -34.69 8.69
N GLU A 79 -17.10 -35.97 8.84
CA GLU A 79 -16.93 -36.57 10.18
C GLU A 79 -15.97 -35.67 11.00
N ARG A 80 -16.33 -35.43 12.27
CA ARG A 80 -15.48 -34.71 13.23
C ARG A 80 -14.19 -35.47 13.43
N LYS A 81 -13.20 -35.22 12.56
CA LYS A 81 -11.84 -35.63 12.87
C LYS A 81 -11.33 -34.71 13.98
N GLU A 82 -10.91 -35.30 15.08
CA GLU A 82 -10.22 -34.54 16.15
C GLU A 82 -9.14 -33.68 15.55
N LYS A 83 -9.19 -32.39 15.86
CA LYS A 83 -8.15 -31.43 15.39
C LYS A 83 -6.83 -31.93 15.91
N SER A 84 -5.97 -32.42 15.02
CA SER A 84 -4.57 -32.62 15.32
C SER A 84 -4.04 -31.36 16.03
N LYS A 85 -3.49 -31.53 17.23
CA LYS A 85 -2.83 -30.46 17.98
C LYS A 85 -1.54 -30.07 17.24
N SER A 86 -1.65 -29.43 16.09
CA SER A 86 -0.47 -28.84 15.43
C SER A 86 0.13 -27.80 16.37
N LYS A 87 1.43 -27.90 16.63
CA LYS A 87 2.16 -26.88 17.40
C LYS A 87 2.00 -25.55 16.67
N ILE A 88 1.26 -24.62 17.27
CA ILE A 88 1.12 -23.27 16.76
C ILE A 88 2.43 -22.54 17.04
N ASN A 89 3.18 -22.25 15.99
CA ASN A 89 4.36 -21.38 16.11
C ASN A 89 3.88 -19.93 16.20
N ILE A 90 4.18 -19.28 17.32
CA ILE A 90 3.87 -17.85 17.50
C ILE A 90 4.87 -17.06 16.68
N VAL A 91 4.39 -16.33 15.70
CA VAL A 91 5.18 -15.42 14.86
C VAL A 91 4.94 -13.98 15.34
N LYS A 92 6.01 -13.20 15.46
CA LYS A 92 5.93 -11.81 15.94
C LYS A 92 5.49 -10.89 14.79
N ASN A 93 4.46 -10.06 15.02
CA ASN A 93 4.07 -9.02 14.10
C ASN A 93 5.15 -7.93 13.97
N THR A 94 5.42 -7.51 12.75
CA THR A 94 6.34 -6.41 12.44
C THR A 94 5.63 -5.06 12.60
N ASN A 95 6.35 -4.05 13.08
CA ASN A 95 5.84 -2.69 13.07
C ASN A 95 5.80 -2.16 11.62
N ILE A 96 4.76 -1.39 11.26
CA ILE A 96 4.64 -0.81 9.92
C ILE A 96 5.84 0.10 9.57
N LEU A 97 6.45 0.73 10.55
CA LEU A 97 7.63 1.58 10.36
C LEU A 97 8.88 0.81 9.93
N ASP A 98 8.90 -0.51 10.14
CA ASP A 98 10.01 -1.38 9.69
C ASP A 98 9.80 -1.88 8.25
N ARG A 99 8.69 -1.51 7.62
CA ARG A 99 8.42 -1.80 6.23
C ARG A 99 9.37 -1.02 5.31
N SER A 100 9.81 -1.67 4.24
CA SER A 100 10.47 -1.00 3.12
C SER A 100 9.58 -1.06 1.89
N GLY A 101 9.47 0.03 1.15
CA GLY A 101 8.65 0.13 -0.05
C GLY A 101 8.83 1.47 -0.77
N SER A 102 8.14 1.61 -1.89
CA SER A 102 8.09 2.87 -2.64
C SER A 102 6.88 3.69 -2.19
N PHE A 103 6.97 5.01 -2.39
CA PHE A 103 5.96 5.95 -1.91
C PHE A 103 5.61 6.98 -2.96
N TYR A 104 4.37 7.39 -2.98
CA TYR A 104 3.86 8.57 -3.66
C TYR A 104 3.70 9.70 -2.66
N LEU A 105 4.26 10.84 -2.98
CA LEU A 105 4.21 12.06 -2.18
C LEU A 105 3.64 13.18 -3.02
N ARG A 106 2.69 13.93 -2.46
CA ARG A 106 2.18 15.16 -3.09
C ARG A 106 2.31 16.32 -2.11
N PHE A 107 3.14 17.27 -2.49
CA PHE A 107 3.40 18.49 -1.75
C PHE A 107 2.57 19.63 -2.34
N SER A 108 1.94 20.41 -1.47
CA SER A 108 1.33 21.69 -1.81
C SER A 108 2.24 22.79 -1.25
N THR A 109 2.86 23.56 -2.10
CA THR A 109 3.88 24.54 -1.72
C THR A 109 3.60 25.90 -2.31
N VAL A 110 4.23 26.93 -1.75
CA VAL A 110 4.34 28.23 -2.43
C VAL A 110 5.21 28.04 -3.68
N ASP A 111 4.87 28.74 -4.77
CA ASP A 111 5.70 28.71 -5.99
C ASP A 111 6.80 29.77 -5.89
N GLN A 112 7.99 29.34 -5.46
CA GLN A 112 9.17 30.20 -5.32
C GLN A 112 10.47 29.42 -5.49
N PRO A 113 11.57 30.09 -5.89
CA PRO A 113 12.88 29.45 -5.97
C PRO A 113 13.30 28.79 -4.65
N GLY A 114 13.97 27.62 -4.75
CA GLY A 114 14.51 26.91 -3.59
C GLY A 114 13.57 25.87 -2.95
N VAL A 115 12.28 25.85 -3.30
CA VAL A 115 11.30 24.88 -2.74
C VAL A 115 11.70 23.43 -3.03
N ILE A 116 12.00 23.12 -4.29
CA ILE A 116 12.43 21.77 -4.69
C ILE A 116 13.72 21.39 -3.96
N SER A 117 14.69 22.30 -3.89
CA SER A 117 15.95 22.07 -3.18
C SER A 117 15.72 21.78 -1.70
N GLY A 118 14.83 22.51 -1.04
CA GLY A 118 14.47 22.27 0.36
C GLY A 118 13.87 20.87 0.58
N ILE A 119 12.91 20.45 -0.26
CA ILE A 119 12.31 19.12 -0.21
C ILE A 119 13.35 18.03 -0.46
N THR A 120 14.13 18.16 -1.54
CA THR A 120 15.13 17.15 -1.92
C THR A 120 16.25 17.01 -0.91
N ASN A 121 16.65 18.10 -0.25
CA ASN A 121 17.63 18.05 0.83
C ASN A 121 17.13 17.23 2.03
N GLU A 122 15.87 17.38 2.43
CA GLU A 122 15.33 16.58 3.53
C GLU A 122 15.16 15.11 3.15
N LEU A 123 14.79 14.80 1.90
CA LEU A 123 14.78 13.42 1.40
C LEU A 123 16.20 12.83 1.41
N LYS A 124 17.20 13.57 0.90
CA LYS A 124 18.61 13.15 0.88
C LYS A 124 19.16 12.87 2.28
N LYS A 125 18.90 13.75 3.26
CA LYS A 125 19.33 13.56 4.66
C LYS A 125 18.80 12.28 5.31
N ASN A 126 17.68 11.75 4.79
CA ASN A 126 17.08 10.52 5.27
C ASN A 126 17.28 9.33 4.30
N ASN A 127 18.26 9.40 3.41
CA ASN A 127 18.62 8.35 2.42
C ASN A 127 17.45 7.93 1.52
N ILE A 128 16.60 8.87 1.14
CA ILE A 128 15.45 8.61 0.27
C ILE A 128 15.78 9.07 -1.14
N SER A 129 15.83 8.12 -2.09
CA SER A 129 16.03 8.37 -3.51
C SER A 129 14.71 8.57 -4.23
N MET A 130 14.63 9.62 -5.04
CA MET A 130 13.45 9.89 -5.88
C MET A 130 13.54 9.08 -7.18
N LYS A 131 12.41 8.49 -7.58
CA LYS A 131 12.25 7.80 -8.88
C LYS A 131 11.77 8.76 -9.95
N SER A 132 10.79 9.61 -9.62
CA SER A 132 10.24 10.62 -10.54
C SER A 132 9.76 11.83 -9.78
N MET A 133 9.73 12.97 -10.46
CA MET A 133 9.18 14.22 -9.96
C MET A 133 8.40 14.91 -11.07
N LEU A 134 7.25 15.47 -10.71
CA LEU A 134 6.43 16.27 -11.59
C LEU A 134 5.94 17.49 -10.82
N GLN A 135 6.18 18.67 -11.36
CA GLN A 135 5.60 19.92 -10.86
C GLN A 135 4.45 20.32 -11.77
N LYS A 136 3.35 20.73 -11.17
CA LYS A 136 2.18 21.31 -11.86
C LYS A 136 1.85 22.63 -11.21
N ASP A 137 1.48 23.59 -12.03
CA ASP A 137 0.97 24.88 -11.55
C ASP A 137 -0.28 24.64 -10.69
N GLY A 138 -0.38 25.38 -9.61
CA GLY A 138 -1.51 25.25 -8.68
C GLY A 138 -2.79 25.80 -9.29
N ILE A 139 -3.91 25.11 -9.03
CA ILE A 139 -5.25 25.44 -9.55
C ILE A 139 -5.85 26.67 -8.82
N SER A 140 -5.21 27.18 -7.77
CA SER A 140 -5.74 28.31 -6.97
C SER A 140 -5.35 29.65 -7.58
N LYS A 141 -6.33 30.42 -8.05
CA LYS A 141 -6.15 31.76 -8.60
C LYS A 141 -5.68 32.81 -7.55
N GLU A 142 -5.78 32.48 -6.24
CA GLU A 142 -5.54 33.48 -5.18
C GLU A 142 -4.16 33.43 -4.54
N LYS A 143 -3.38 32.35 -4.72
CA LYS A 143 -1.99 32.25 -4.28
C LYS A 143 -1.19 31.50 -5.33
N LYS A 144 -0.01 31.99 -5.68
CA LYS A 144 0.97 31.25 -6.49
C LYS A 144 1.40 29.98 -5.73
N CYS A 145 0.57 28.94 -5.84
CA CYS A 145 0.82 27.64 -5.25
C CYS A 145 1.26 26.67 -6.35
N ALA A 146 2.22 25.82 -6.06
CA ALA A 146 2.63 24.72 -6.91
C ALA A 146 2.28 23.38 -6.26
N THR A 147 1.94 22.41 -7.08
CA THR A 147 1.81 21.02 -6.67
C THR A 147 3.01 20.23 -7.16
N ILE A 148 3.78 19.69 -6.24
CA ILE A 148 4.93 18.85 -6.56
C ILE A 148 4.58 17.41 -6.22
N VAL A 149 4.62 16.52 -7.21
CA VAL A 149 4.42 15.09 -7.05
C VAL A 149 5.76 14.39 -7.16
N VAL A 150 6.05 13.53 -6.20
CA VAL A 150 7.27 12.73 -6.17
C VAL A 150 6.90 11.26 -5.97
N THR A 151 7.53 10.37 -6.74
CA THR A 151 7.59 8.95 -6.40
C THR A 151 9.01 8.59 -5.98
N THR A 152 9.13 7.63 -5.06
CA THR A 152 10.45 7.23 -4.54
C THR A 152 10.84 5.85 -5.04
N HIS A 153 12.14 5.57 -5.00
CA HIS A 153 12.64 4.22 -4.97
C HIS A 153 12.30 3.54 -3.64
N ASN A 154 12.60 2.27 -3.51
CA ASN A 154 12.39 1.52 -2.27
C ASN A 154 13.23 2.13 -1.14
N CYS A 155 12.56 2.49 -0.04
CA CYS A 155 13.20 3.04 1.15
C CYS A 155 12.46 2.60 2.42
N ASN A 156 13.08 2.79 3.59
CA ASN A 156 12.48 2.44 4.86
C ASN A 156 11.37 3.44 5.25
N GLU A 157 10.21 2.93 5.68
CA GLU A 157 9.06 3.78 6.04
C GLU A 157 9.36 4.68 7.25
N LYS A 158 10.14 4.21 8.23
CA LYS A 158 10.56 5.03 9.37
C LYS A 158 11.35 6.28 8.95
N ASP A 159 12.25 6.13 7.97
CA ASP A 159 13.04 7.26 7.48
C ASP A 159 12.20 8.19 6.61
N MET A 160 11.26 7.64 5.83
CA MET A 160 10.25 8.42 5.12
C MET A 160 9.42 9.27 6.08
N MET A 161 8.92 8.70 7.17
CA MET A 161 8.11 9.45 8.15
C MET A 161 8.91 10.55 8.85
N LYS A 162 10.22 10.32 9.11
CA LYS A 162 11.12 11.38 9.64
C LYS A 162 11.28 12.52 8.63
N ALA A 163 11.52 12.20 7.36
CA ALA A 163 11.65 13.19 6.30
C ALA A 163 10.37 14.01 6.16
N LEU A 164 9.21 13.36 6.09
CA LEU A 164 7.91 14.03 5.97
C LEU A 164 7.60 14.96 7.14
N LYS A 165 7.96 14.56 8.38
CA LYS A 165 7.79 15.43 9.56
C LYS A 165 8.59 16.72 9.41
N LYS A 166 9.82 16.66 8.90
CA LYS A 166 10.67 17.85 8.67
C LYS A 166 10.16 18.69 7.51
N ILE A 167 9.82 18.04 6.39
CA ILE A 167 9.33 18.74 5.19
C ILE A 167 8.03 19.51 5.51
N ASN A 168 7.09 18.89 6.24
CA ASN A 168 5.83 19.53 6.60
C ASN A 168 5.99 20.78 7.49
N ASN A 169 7.16 20.95 8.13
CA ASN A 169 7.49 22.12 8.96
C ASN A 169 8.25 23.22 8.18
N LEU A 170 8.52 23.02 6.90
CA LEU A 170 9.15 24.04 6.08
C LEU A 170 8.15 25.16 5.76
N ASN A 171 8.61 26.41 5.81
CA ASN A 171 7.77 27.61 5.69
C ASN A 171 7.04 27.76 4.35
N PHE A 172 7.53 27.11 3.31
CA PHE A 172 6.94 27.10 1.98
C PHE A 172 5.90 25.97 1.76
N VAL A 173 5.71 25.07 2.72
CA VAL A 173 4.70 24.00 2.64
C VAL A 173 3.37 24.54 3.15
N VAL A 174 2.36 24.57 2.28
CA VAL A 174 1.04 25.17 2.56
C VAL A 174 0.09 24.18 3.24
N LYS A 175 0.18 22.91 2.87
CA LYS A 175 -0.68 21.83 3.40
C LYS A 175 0.17 20.61 3.73
N LYS A 176 -0.29 19.83 4.72
CA LYS A 176 0.33 18.55 5.06
C LYS A 176 0.48 17.68 3.79
N THR A 177 1.66 17.13 3.61
CA THR A 177 1.99 16.28 2.46
C THR A 177 1.06 15.08 2.39
N THR A 178 0.48 14.83 1.21
CA THR A 178 -0.22 13.56 0.94
C THR A 178 0.81 12.47 0.73
N PHE A 179 0.65 11.39 1.46
CA PHE A 179 1.52 10.22 1.46
C PHE A 179 0.71 8.97 1.16
N ILE A 180 1.09 8.20 0.15
CA ILE A 180 0.44 6.94 -0.22
C ILE A 180 1.53 5.91 -0.54
N ARG A 181 1.37 4.70 -0.05
CA ARG A 181 2.26 3.57 -0.34
C ARG A 181 2.05 3.09 -1.77
N ILE A 182 3.12 2.68 -2.44
CA ILE A 182 3.07 2.01 -3.74
C ILE A 182 3.39 0.54 -3.51
N GLU A 183 2.49 -0.35 -3.92
CA GLU A 183 2.71 -1.79 -3.86
C GLU A 183 3.10 -2.32 -5.22
N ASN A 184 4.20 -3.10 -5.24
CA ASN A 184 4.71 -3.75 -6.42
C ASN A 184 4.70 -5.27 -6.16
N PHE A 185 3.93 -5.99 -6.93
CA PHE A 185 3.88 -7.46 -6.91
C PHE A 185 4.88 -7.97 -7.96
N LYS A 186 6.09 -8.32 -7.50
CA LYS A 186 7.15 -8.87 -8.39
C LYS A 186 7.13 -10.37 -8.37
#